data_b5049851f24c9936b0c3f1eacee2d81c
#
_entry.id   b5049851f24c9936b0c3f1eacee2d81c
#
_cell.length_a   1.000
_cell.length_b   1.000
_cell.length_c   1.000
_cell.angle_alpha   90.00
_cell.angle_beta   90.00
_cell.angle_gamma   90.00
#
_symmetry.space_group_name_H-M   'P 1'
#
loop_
_entity.id
_entity.type
_entity.pdbx_description
1 polymer ?
#
loop_
_entity_poly.entity_id
_entity_poly.type
_entity_poly.pdbx_seq_one_letter_code
_entity_poly.pdbx_strand_id
1 'polypeptide(L)'
;CFKGKYEGHSHLDDYIRSSNLNQSFRNVFEAISDFEKHIAFDVHSYVFHRSWGVGIIRKVENDTLTINFGKKNGIHEIALKMAVRALTPLANDHIWVLKATKKREELAKMVKDDKVWALKTIIKSFDNNCDFKHIKAELVPAVLTTGEWTSWNNAAKEILATDSTFGVNPNDISMYCVRDHEISKEAKLSNEFKAQKQFFARIDIVMKFAQDDETD
;
A
#
# COMPACT_ATOMS: atom_id res chain seq x y z
N CYS A 1 -16.42 -9.76 18.55
CA CYS A 1 -15.37 -8.95 17.99
C CYS A 1 -15.10 -9.27 16.52
N PHE A 2 -14.53 -10.46 16.17
CA PHE A 2 -14.26 -10.81 14.75
C PHE A 2 -15.52 -10.94 13.90
N LYS A 3 -16.60 -11.55 14.42
CA LYS A 3 -17.86 -11.68 13.68
C LYS A 3 -18.45 -10.33 13.26
N GLY A 4 -18.37 -9.30 14.10
CA GLY A 4 -18.84 -7.96 13.73
C GLY A 4 -17.93 -7.22 12.73
N LYS A 5 -16.60 -7.45 12.80
CA LYS A 5 -15.65 -6.81 11.87
C LYS A 5 -15.74 -7.36 10.44
N TYR A 6 -16.07 -8.64 10.31
CA TYR A 6 -16.11 -9.37 9.04
C TYR A 6 -17.52 -9.89 8.70
N GLU A 7 -18.54 -9.19 9.18
CA GLU A 7 -19.94 -9.49 8.89
C GLU A 7 -20.18 -9.45 7.38
N GLY A 8 -20.77 -10.51 6.83
CA GLY A 8 -21.00 -10.65 5.39
C GLY A 8 -19.91 -11.40 4.61
N HIS A 9 -18.79 -11.79 5.25
CA HIS A 9 -17.79 -12.62 4.59
C HIS A 9 -18.32 -14.06 4.40
N SER A 10 -18.25 -14.60 3.17
CA SER A 10 -18.88 -15.86 2.77
C SER A 10 -18.39 -17.08 3.54
N HIS A 11 -17.15 -17.09 4.01
CA HIS A 11 -16.49 -18.22 4.67
C HIS A 11 -16.02 -17.90 6.11
N LEU A 12 -16.63 -16.90 6.76
CA LEU A 12 -16.19 -16.42 8.08
C LEU A 12 -16.15 -17.53 9.15
N ASP A 13 -17.22 -18.32 9.26
CA ASP A 13 -17.32 -19.38 10.28
C ASP A 13 -16.34 -20.54 10.01
N ASP A 14 -16.05 -20.84 8.75
CA ASP A 14 -15.07 -21.85 8.37
C ASP A 14 -13.65 -21.39 8.71
N TYR A 15 -13.33 -20.13 8.49
CA TYR A 15 -12.03 -19.57 8.84
C TYR A 15 -11.83 -19.40 10.35
N ILE A 16 -12.86 -19.08 11.11
CA ILE A 16 -12.82 -19.09 12.58
C ILE A 16 -12.52 -20.51 13.09
N ARG A 17 -13.11 -21.54 12.46
CA ARG A 17 -12.90 -22.93 12.83
C ARG A 17 -11.51 -23.42 12.44
N SER A 18 -11.06 -23.16 11.21
CA SER A 18 -9.76 -23.62 10.71
C SER A 18 -8.57 -22.95 11.39
N SER A 19 -8.71 -21.70 11.84
CA SER A 19 -7.71 -20.98 12.60
C SER A 19 -7.66 -21.36 14.10
N ASN A 20 -8.59 -22.22 14.54
CA ASN A 20 -8.69 -22.66 15.93
C ASN A 20 -8.87 -21.52 16.95
N LEU A 21 -9.47 -20.41 16.56
CA LEU A 21 -9.75 -19.26 17.44
C LEU A 21 -10.62 -19.62 18.66
N ASN A 22 -11.37 -20.74 18.59
CA ASN A 22 -12.24 -21.21 19.67
C ASN A 22 -11.53 -22.21 20.61
N GLN A 23 -10.26 -22.51 20.41
CA GLN A 23 -9.52 -23.48 21.23
C GLN A 23 -8.67 -22.79 22.29
N SER A 24 -8.91 -23.11 23.56
CA SER A 24 -8.26 -22.50 24.73
C SER A 24 -6.77 -22.84 24.90
N PHE A 25 -6.24 -23.76 24.12
CA PHE A 25 -4.86 -24.25 24.25
C PHE A 25 -3.88 -23.67 23.24
N ARG A 26 -4.33 -22.86 22.31
CA ARG A 26 -3.48 -22.27 21.28
C ARG A 26 -3.03 -20.85 21.66
N ASN A 27 -1.84 -20.49 21.20
CA ASN A 27 -1.38 -19.10 21.27
C ASN A 27 -2.36 -18.20 20.49
N VAL A 28 -3.03 -17.30 21.19
CA VAL A 28 -4.06 -16.42 20.64
C VAL A 28 -3.53 -15.57 19.48
N PHE A 29 -2.28 -15.10 19.55
CA PHE A 29 -1.66 -14.30 18.50
C PHE A 29 -1.43 -15.11 17.22
N GLU A 30 -1.03 -16.37 17.33
CA GLU A 30 -0.90 -17.26 16.18
C GLU A 30 -2.26 -17.56 15.55
N ALA A 31 -3.28 -17.83 16.37
CA ALA A 31 -4.64 -18.08 15.89
C ALA A 31 -5.24 -16.86 15.16
N ILE A 32 -5.01 -15.65 15.67
CA ILE A 32 -5.42 -14.40 15.03
C ILE A 32 -4.67 -14.21 13.71
N SER A 33 -3.35 -14.38 13.70
CA SER A 33 -2.55 -14.25 12.48
C SER A 33 -2.97 -15.24 11.41
N ASP A 34 -3.25 -16.48 11.77
CA ASP A 34 -3.74 -17.48 10.83
C ASP A 34 -5.15 -17.15 10.32
N PHE A 35 -6.03 -16.67 11.19
CA PHE A 35 -7.35 -16.18 10.77
C PHE A 35 -7.26 -15.01 9.79
N GLU A 36 -6.44 -14.00 10.10
CA GLU A 36 -6.27 -12.83 9.23
C GLU A 36 -5.67 -13.20 7.87
N LYS A 37 -4.79 -14.18 7.83
CA LYS A 37 -4.26 -14.72 6.56
C LYS A 37 -5.34 -15.42 5.73
N HIS A 38 -6.20 -16.21 6.35
CA HIS A 38 -7.25 -16.93 5.64
C HIS A 38 -8.37 -16.01 5.15
N ILE A 39 -8.82 -15.05 6.00
CA ILE A 39 -9.92 -14.15 5.66
C ILE A 39 -9.56 -13.13 4.57
N ALA A 40 -8.27 -12.93 4.33
CA ALA A 40 -7.80 -12.07 3.23
C ALA A 40 -8.05 -12.68 1.83
N PHE A 41 -8.37 -13.99 1.77
CA PHE A 41 -8.62 -14.70 0.52
C PHE A 41 -10.11 -14.96 0.30
N ASP A 42 -10.85 -13.94 -0.12
CA ASP A 42 -12.26 -14.09 -0.50
C ASP A 42 -12.48 -13.93 -2.00
N VAL A 43 -13.65 -14.33 -2.46
CA VAL A 43 -14.05 -14.13 -3.86
C VAL A 43 -14.00 -12.63 -4.20
N HIS A 44 -13.48 -12.31 -5.37
CA HIS A 44 -13.19 -10.96 -5.88
C HIS A 44 -12.02 -10.23 -5.20
N SER A 45 -11.34 -10.82 -4.20
CA SER A 45 -10.10 -10.28 -3.66
C SER A 45 -8.96 -10.40 -4.66
N TYR A 46 -8.06 -9.41 -4.64
CA TYR A 46 -6.84 -9.44 -5.45
C TYR A 46 -5.67 -10.01 -4.67
N VAL A 47 -4.82 -10.72 -5.38
CA VAL A 47 -3.62 -11.34 -4.83
C VAL A 47 -2.43 -11.13 -5.78
N PHE A 48 -1.23 -11.16 -5.24
CA PHE A 48 0.00 -11.17 -6.00
C PHE A 48 0.74 -12.49 -5.86
N HIS A 49 1.13 -13.07 -6.98
CA HIS A 49 2.03 -14.23 -7.03
C HIS A 49 3.34 -13.84 -7.71
N ARG A 50 4.47 -14.23 -7.15
CA ARG A 50 5.80 -13.84 -7.62
C ARG A 50 6.04 -14.11 -9.11
N SER A 51 5.55 -15.23 -9.64
CA SER A 51 5.75 -15.61 -11.03
C SER A 51 4.61 -15.23 -11.96
N TRP A 52 3.37 -15.12 -11.44
CA TRP A 52 2.16 -14.89 -12.25
C TRP A 52 1.61 -13.48 -12.14
N GLY A 53 2.17 -12.67 -11.23
CA GLY A 53 1.73 -11.29 -11.00
C GLY A 53 0.41 -11.19 -10.27
N VAL A 54 -0.39 -10.17 -10.62
CA VAL A 54 -1.68 -9.89 -9.99
C VAL A 54 -2.74 -10.85 -10.51
N GLY A 55 -3.48 -11.48 -9.58
CA GLY A 55 -4.62 -12.33 -9.85
C GLY A 55 -5.85 -11.89 -9.08
N ILE A 56 -7.02 -12.29 -9.56
CA ILE A 56 -8.31 -12.11 -8.87
C ILE A 56 -8.88 -13.48 -8.50
N ILE A 57 -9.29 -13.65 -7.27
CA ILE A 57 -9.95 -14.88 -6.79
C ILE A 57 -11.36 -14.93 -7.38
N ARG A 58 -11.65 -15.98 -8.13
CA ARG A 58 -12.95 -16.20 -8.78
C ARG A 58 -13.85 -17.10 -7.97
N LYS A 59 -13.26 -18.04 -7.25
CA LYS A 59 -13.99 -19.07 -6.51
C LYS A 59 -13.17 -19.55 -5.31
N VAL A 60 -13.87 -19.86 -4.24
CA VAL A 60 -13.30 -20.48 -3.04
C VAL A 60 -14.17 -21.69 -2.72
N GLU A 61 -13.66 -22.91 -2.84
CA GLU A 61 -14.37 -24.15 -2.57
C GLU A 61 -13.44 -25.19 -1.97
N ASN A 62 -13.90 -25.90 -0.94
CA ASN A 62 -13.18 -27.01 -0.33
C ASN A 62 -11.70 -26.72 -0.06
N ASP A 63 -11.41 -25.55 0.54
CA ASP A 63 -10.05 -25.06 0.78
C ASP A 63 -9.19 -24.88 -0.48
N THR A 64 -9.81 -24.73 -1.65
CA THR A 64 -9.14 -24.45 -2.92
C THR A 64 -9.60 -23.12 -3.47
N LEU A 65 -8.63 -22.30 -3.86
CA LEU A 65 -8.82 -21.00 -4.52
C LEU A 65 -8.67 -21.18 -6.03
N THR A 66 -9.67 -20.77 -6.80
CA THR A 66 -9.57 -20.62 -8.25
C THR A 66 -9.24 -19.15 -8.55
N ILE A 67 -8.06 -18.89 -9.08
CA ILE A 67 -7.51 -17.54 -9.27
C ILE A 67 -7.23 -17.30 -10.74
N ASN A 68 -7.68 -16.16 -11.26
CA ASN A 68 -7.40 -15.74 -12.63
C ASN A 68 -6.27 -14.69 -12.64
N PHE A 69 -5.12 -15.07 -13.18
CA PHE A 69 -3.93 -14.21 -13.37
C PHE A 69 -3.89 -13.52 -14.74
N GLY A 70 -5.04 -13.35 -15.37
CA GLY A 70 -5.16 -12.67 -16.65
C GLY A 70 -4.83 -13.55 -17.86
N LYS A 71 -4.85 -12.93 -19.05
CA LYS A 71 -4.73 -13.67 -20.33
C LYS A 71 -3.39 -14.42 -20.50
N LYS A 72 -2.31 -13.88 -19.93
CA LYS A 72 -0.95 -14.43 -20.09
C LYS A 72 -0.74 -15.69 -19.25
N ASN A 73 -1.21 -15.66 -18.01
CA ASN A 73 -0.92 -16.68 -17.02
C ASN A 73 -2.12 -17.61 -16.76
N GLY A 74 -3.34 -17.23 -17.21
CA GLY A 74 -4.53 -18.07 -17.14
C GLY A 74 -5.13 -18.22 -15.74
N ILE A 75 -5.84 -19.32 -15.56
CA ILE A 75 -6.53 -19.66 -14.31
C ILE A 75 -5.74 -20.76 -13.61
N HIS A 76 -5.52 -20.60 -12.30
CA HIS A 76 -4.83 -21.56 -11.46
C HIS A 76 -5.71 -21.93 -10.26
N GLU A 77 -5.63 -23.19 -9.88
CA GLU A 77 -6.23 -23.70 -8.64
C GLU A 77 -5.13 -23.93 -7.61
N ILE A 78 -5.30 -23.35 -6.43
CA ILE A 78 -4.29 -23.36 -5.37
C ILE A 78 -4.98 -23.70 -4.06
N ALA A 79 -4.48 -24.73 -3.36
CA ALA A 79 -4.98 -25.02 -2.01
C ALA A 79 -4.73 -23.83 -1.08
N LEU A 80 -5.70 -23.49 -0.23
CA LEU A 80 -5.66 -22.34 0.69
C LEU A 80 -4.39 -22.33 1.55
N LYS A 81 -3.98 -23.51 2.03
CA LYS A 81 -2.74 -23.67 2.81
C LYS A 81 -1.47 -23.28 2.02
N MET A 82 -1.48 -23.50 0.70
CA MET A 82 -0.38 -23.08 -0.19
C MET A 82 -0.51 -21.58 -0.54
N ALA A 83 -1.72 -21.11 -0.78
CA ALA A 83 -2.01 -19.72 -1.09
C ALA A 83 -1.50 -18.76 0.00
N VAL A 84 -1.72 -19.07 1.27
CA VAL A 84 -1.21 -18.28 2.42
C VAL A 84 0.31 -18.10 2.41
N ARG A 85 1.05 -19.04 1.80
CA ARG A 85 2.51 -18.98 1.72
C ARG A 85 3.04 -18.37 0.43
N ALA A 86 2.28 -18.52 -0.66
CA ALA A 86 2.73 -18.16 -2.01
C ALA A 86 2.13 -16.85 -2.51
N LEU A 87 1.04 -16.38 -1.92
CA LEU A 87 0.31 -15.20 -2.36
C LEU A 87 0.35 -14.10 -1.32
N THR A 88 0.44 -12.87 -1.79
CA THR A 88 0.27 -11.66 -1.01
C THR A 88 -1.09 -11.07 -1.33
N PRO A 89 -2.01 -10.93 -0.36
CA PRO A 89 -3.27 -10.21 -0.56
C PRO A 89 -3.00 -8.75 -0.94
N LEU A 90 -3.77 -8.23 -1.89
CA LEU A 90 -3.67 -6.84 -2.32
C LEU A 90 -4.98 -6.10 -2.08
N ALA A 91 -4.90 -4.87 -1.61
CA ALA A 91 -6.04 -3.97 -1.56
C ALA A 91 -6.53 -3.63 -2.98
N ASN A 92 -7.83 -3.33 -3.13
CA ASN A 92 -8.42 -3.03 -4.43
C ASN A 92 -7.82 -1.77 -5.10
N ASP A 93 -7.33 -0.85 -4.29
CA ASP A 93 -6.67 0.39 -4.69
C ASP A 93 -5.14 0.27 -4.78
N HIS A 94 -4.57 -0.91 -4.56
CA HIS A 94 -3.13 -1.15 -4.70
C HIS A 94 -2.66 -0.83 -6.12
N ILE A 95 -1.53 -0.13 -6.27
CA ILE A 95 -1.03 0.33 -7.59
C ILE A 95 -0.87 -0.81 -8.61
N TRP A 96 -0.51 -2.02 -8.17
CA TRP A 96 -0.40 -3.18 -9.05
C TRP A 96 -1.77 -3.67 -9.54
N VAL A 97 -2.80 -3.59 -8.69
CA VAL A 97 -4.19 -3.91 -9.08
C VAL A 97 -4.69 -2.89 -10.09
N LEU A 98 -4.45 -1.62 -9.87
CA LEU A 98 -4.83 -0.55 -10.80
C LEU A 98 -4.16 -0.73 -12.17
N LYS A 99 -2.87 -1.08 -12.21
CA LYS A 99 -2.14 -1.38 -13.46
C LYS A 99 -2.68 -2.62 -14.17
N ALA A 100 -3.18 -3.62 -13.43
CA ALA A 100 -3.71 -4.85 -14.00
C ALA A 100 -5.15 -4.71 -14.52
N THR A 101 -5.94 -3.80 -13.94
CA THR A 101 -7.38 -3.67 -14.19
C THR A 101 -7.74 -2.48 -15.07
N LYS A 102 -6.97 -1.40 -15.03
CA LYS A 102 -7.21 -0.17 -15.81
C LYS A 102 -6.38 -0.12 -17.08
N LYS A 103 -6.88 0.58 -18.09
CA LYS A 103 -6.09 0.91 -19.26
C LYS A 103 -4.98 1.90 -18.88
N ARG A 104 -3.82 1.76 -19.53
CA ARG A 104 -2.67 2.62 -19.26
C ARG A 104 -2.98 4.10 -19.38
N GLU A 105 -3.72 4.49 -20.43
CA GLU A 105 -4.08 5.89 -20.71
C GLU A 105 -4.99 6.46 -19.62
N GLU A 106 -5.96 5.65 -19.14
CA GLU A 106 -6.86 6.03 -18.06
C GLU A 106 -6.07 6.23 -16.75
N LEU A 107 -5.23 5.27 -16.39
CA LEU A 107 -4.41 5.37 -15.17
C LEU A 107 -3.41 6.53 -15.25
N ALA A 108 -2.78 6.76 -16.42
CA ALA A 108 -1.89 7.87 -16.65
C ALA A 108 -2.60 9.22 -16.50
N LYS A 109 -3.84 9.32 -16.98
CA LYS A 109 -4.66 10.51 -16.77
C LYS A 109 -4.94 10.74 -15.29
N MET A 110 -5.42 9.74 -14.56
CA MET A 110 -5.68 9.84 -13.11
C MET A 110 -4.43 10.29 -12.33
N VAL A 111 -3.27 9.71 -12.63
CA VAL A 111 -1.99 10.03 -11.98
C VAL A 111 -1.54 11.47 -12.29
N LYS A 112 -1.84 12.00 -13.48
CA LYS A 112 -1.50 13.38 -13.86
C LYS A 112 -2.46 14.39 -13.27
N ASP A 113 -3.75 14.07 -13.27
CA ASP A 113 -4.81 14.96 -12.80
C ASP A 113 -4.78 15.11 -11.26
N ASP A 114 -4.58 14.00 -10.55
CA ASP A 114 -4.50 14.00 -9.08
C ASP A 114 -3.20 13.36 -8.59
N LYS A 115 -2.20 14.19 -8.38
CA LYS A 115 -0.86 13.77 -7.90
C LYS A 115 -0.88 13.36 -6.41
N VAL A 116 -1.74 13.99 -5.61
CA VAL A 116 -1.91 13.67 -4.20
C VAL A 116 -2.46 12.26 -4.06
N TRP A 117 -3.54 11.95 -4.79
CA TRP A 117 -4.09 10.60 -4.84
C TRP A 117 -3.06 9.58 -5.32
N ALA A 118 -2.32 9.90 -6.39
CA ALA A 118 -1.30 8.99 -6.94
C ALA A 118 -0.20 8.67 -5.92
N LEU A 119 0.31 9.69 -5.22
CA LEU A 119 1.31 9.52 -4.17
C LEU A 119 0.76 8.70 -2.99
N LYS A 120 -0.45 9.02 -2.51
CA LYS A 120 -1.12 8.27 -1.43
C LYS A 120 -1.30 6.80 -1.81
N THR A 121 -1.79 6.54 -3.01
CA THR A 121 -2.01 5.19 -3.53
C THR A 121 -0.71 4.39 -3.58
N ILE A 122 0.37 4.96 -4.13
CA ILE A 122 1.64 4.25 -4.24
C ILE A 122 2.24 4.01 -2.86
N ILE A 123 2.33 5.03 -2.01
CA ILE A 123 2.95 4.91 -0.69
C ILE A 123 2.19 3.86 0.16
N LYS A 124 0.85 3.91 0.18
CA LYS A 124 0.03 2.92 0.90
C LYS A 124 0.14 1.51 0.35
N SER A 125 0.40 1.37 -0.95
CA SER A 125 0.61 0.05 -1.58
C SER A 125 1.84 -0.69 -1.06
N PHE A 126 2.79 0.01 -0.44
CA PHE A 126 4.04 -0.56 0.06
C PHE A 126 4.18 -0.32 1.58
N ASP A 127 3.21 -0.81 2.33
CA ASP A 127 3.17 -0.78 3.80
C ASP A 127 3.34 0.63 4.38
N ASN A 128 2.83 1.63 3.65
CA ASN A 128 2.93 3.05 4.00
C ASN A 128 4.38 3.52 4.22
N ASN A 129 5.32 2.96 3.45
CA ASN A 129 6.75 3.24 3.56
C ASN A 129 7.44 3.11 2.20
N CYS A 130 7.64 4.21 1.48
CA CYS A 130 8.08 4.20 0.09
C CYS A 130 9.04 5.34 -0.22
N ASP A 131 10.18 5.04 -0.84
CA ASP A 131 11.11 6.06 -1.32
C ASP A 131 10.71 6.61 -2.70
N PHE A 132 11.30 7.74 -3.09
CA PHE A 132 10.99 8.39 -4.36
C PHE A 132 11.47 7.60 -5.59
N LYS A 133 12.50 6.74 -5.42
CA LYS A 133 12.99 5.86 -6.49
C LYS A 133 11.98 4.76 -6.77
N HIS A 134 11.36 4.22 -5.72
CA HIS A 134 10.31 3.22 -5.85
C HIS A 134 9.06 3.83 -6.51
N ILE A 135 8.63 5.03 -6.09
CA ILE A 135 7.53 5.76 -6.75
C ILE A 135 7.80 5.89 -8.26
N LYS A 136 9.02 6.26 -8.66
CA LYS A 136 9.43 6.32 -10.06
C LYS A 136 9.34 4.97 -10.75
N ALA A 137 9.86 3.92 -10.13
CA ALA A 137 9.86 2.57 -10.71
C ALA A 137 8.44 2.03 -10.95
N GLU A 138 7.50 2.41 -10.09
CA GLU A 138 6.09 2.04 -10.25
C GLU A 138 5.39 2.80 -11.38
N LEU A 139 5.77 4.04 -11.63
CA LEU A 139 5.12 4.87 -12.65
C LEU A 139 5.80 4.77 -14.02
N VAL A 140 7.12 4.64 -14.09
CA VAL A 140 7.89 4.70 -15.36
C VAL A 140 8.52 3.34 -15.67
N PRO A 141 8.33 2.79 -16.87
CA PRO A 141 7.54 3.30 -18.00
C PRO A 141 6.08 2.82 -18.02
N ALA A 142 5.62 2.12 -16.98
CA ALA A 142 4.36 1.38 -16.98
C ALA A 142 3.13 2.28 -17.12
N VAL A 143 3.16 3.47 -16.50
CA VAL A 143 2.05 4.43 -16.48
C VAL A 143 2.44 5.70 -17.23
N LEU A 144 3.54 6.33 -16.84
CA LEU A 144 4.07 7.56 -17.43
C LEU A 144 5.26 7.28 -18.35
N THR A 145 5.41 8.08 -19.38
CA THR A 145 6.65 8.15 -20.17
C THR A 145 7.74 8.89 -19.39
N THR A 146 9.00 8.76 -19.80
CA THR A 146 10.12 9.49 -19.19
C THR A 146 9.95 11.01 -19.26
N GLY A 147 9.38 11.52 -20.37
CA GLY A 147 9.11 12.95 -20.55
C GLY A 147 8.02 13.44 -19.59
N GLU A 148 6.92 12.71 -19.47
CA GLU A 148 5.83 13.04 -18.54
C GLU A 148 6.29 12.98 -17.08
N TRP A 149 7.17 12.03 -16.74
CA TRP A 149 7.78 11.93 -15.42
C TRP A 149 8.55 13.20 -15.04
N THR A 150 9.29 13.80 -15.98
CA THR A 150 10.12 14.97 -15.69
C THR A 150 9.30 16.15 -15.15
N SER A 151 8.14 16.42 -15.75
CA SER A 151 7.23 17.48 -15.27
C SER A 151 6.47 17.04 -14.01
N TRP A 152 6.03 15.78 -13.95
CA TRP A 152 5.30 15.24 -12.81
C TRP A 152 6.15 15.21 -11.52
N ASN A 153 7.41 14.84 -11.65
CA ASN A 153 8.36 14.67 -10.55
C ASN A 153 8.57 15.94 -9.70
N ASN A 154 8.66 17.11 -10.34
CA ASN A 154 8.88 18.36 -9.59
C ASN A 154 7.67 18.70 -8.72
N ALA A 155 6.47 18.63 -9.28
CA ALA A 155 5.24 18.87 -8.54
C ALA A 155 5.02 17.81 -7.43
N ALA A 156 5.36 16.53 -7.69
CA ALA A 156 5.26 15.49 -6.69
C ALA A 156 6.18 15.71 -5.48
N LYS A 157 7.41 16.17 -5.70
CA LYS A 157 8.35 16.53 -4.62
C LYS A 157 7.85 17.71 -3.80
N GLU A 158 7.29 18.71 -4.45
CA GLU A 158 6.69 19.87 -3.78
C GLU A 158 5.51 19.42 -2.89
N ILE A 159 4.60 18.60 -3.41
CA ILE A 159 3.50 18.03 -2.64
C ILE A 159 4.01 17.24 -1.42
N LEU A 160 4.98 16.34 -1.61
CA LEU A 160 5.55 15.57 -0.51
C LEU A 160 6.20 16.46 0.57
N ALA A 161 6.74 17.61 0.19
CA ALA A 161 7.35 18.57 1.11
C ALA A 161 6.32 19.44 1.83
N THR A 162 5.28 19.92 1.14
CA THR A 162 4.34 20.93 1.65
C THR A 162 3.04 20.36 2.22
N ASP A 163 2.49 19.32 1.62
CA ASP A 163 1.21 18.76 2.02
C ASP A 163 1.32 18.04 3.37
N SER A 164 0.47 18.45 4.33
CA SER A 164 0.44 17.93 5.71
C SER A 164 0.07 16.46 5.83
N THR A 165 -0.56 15.88 4.81
CA THR A 165 -0.93 14.46 4.78
C THR A 165 0.26 13.53 4.54
N PHE A 166 1.37 14.06 4.02
CA PHE A 166 2.60 13.28 3.83
C PHE A 166 3.61 13.57 4.95
N GLY A 167 4.39 12.56 5.26
CA GLY A 167 5.48 12.63 6.22
C GLY A 167 6.65 11.80 5.79
N VAL A 168 7.72 11.86 6.56
CA VAL A 168 8.87 10.98 6.45
C VAL A 168 8.87 9.95 7.57
N ASN A 169 9.43 8.79 7.29
CA ASN A 169 9.62 7.77 8.32
C ASN A 169 10.61 8.29 9.37
N PRO A 170 10.28 8.25 10.67
CA PRO A 170 11.17 8.73 11.73
C PRO A 170 12.54 8.03 11.76
N ASN A 171 12.64 6.82 11.24
CA ASN A 171 13.88 6.05 11.20
C ASN A 171 14.68 6.25 9.90
N ASP A 172 14.02 6.68 8.82
CA ASP A 172 14.64 6.90 7.52
C ASP A 172 13.96 8.03 6.75
N ILE A 173 14.60 9.19 6.72
CA ILE A 173 14.10 10.41 6.07
C ILE A 173 13.89 10.28 4.56
N SER A 174 14.48 9.27 3.93
CA SER A 174 14.29 8.99 2.50
C SER A 174 12.96 8.30 2.19
N MET A 175 12.31 7.78 3.21
CA MET A 175 11.06 7.03 3.12
C MET A 175 9.87 7.90 3.48
N TYR A 176 8.94 8.02 2.54
CA TYR A 176 7.69 8.76 2.73
C TYR A 176 6.59 7.87 3.29
N CYS A 177 5.71 8.47 4.07
CA CYS A 177 4.49 7.83 4.58
C CYS A 177 3.28 8.77 4.43
N VAL A 178 2.10 8.20 4.38
CA VAL A 178 0.82 8.92 4.46
C VAL A 178 0.37 8.90 5.91
N ARG A 179 0.00 10.05 6.46
CA ARG A 179 -0.49 10.16 7.82
C ARG A 179 -1.98 9.87 7.89
N ASP A 180 -2.42 9.28 8.98
CA ASP A 180 -3.85 9.02 9.23
C ASP A 180 -4.60 10.31 9.59
N HIS A 181 -3.89 11.30 10.18
CA HIS A 181 -4.41 12.60 10.54
C HIS A 181 -3.47 13.69 10.04
N GLU A 182 -4.04 14.81 9.63
CA GLU A 182 -3.26 16.01 9.33
C GLU A 182 -2.57 16.49 10.61
N ILE A 183 -1.31 16.89 10.47
CA ILE A 183 -0.54 17.48 11.55
C ILE A 183 -0.18 18.92 11.19
N SER A 184 0.05 19.76 12.21
CA SER A 184 0.46 21.13 11.98
C SER A 184 1.83 21.19 11.24
N LYS A 185 2.10 22.35 10.62
CA LYS A 185 3.40 22.60 9.96
C LYS A 185 4.56 22.38 10.93
N GLU A 186 4.43 22.85 12.18
CA GLU A 186 5.43 22.71 13.24
C GLU A 186 5.65 21.25 13.62
N ALA A 187 4.57 20.47 13.72
CA ALA A 187 4.69 19.04 14.03
C ALA A 187 5.36 18.25 12.88
N LYS A 188 5.08 18.62 11.62
CA LYS A 188 5.77 18.06 10.44
C LYS A 188 7.26 18.34 10.51
N LEU A 189 7.63 19.59 10.72
CA LEU A 189 9.01 20.04 10.83
C LEU A 189 9.75 19.38 11.99
N SER A 190 9.10 19.28 13.17
CA SER A 190 9.67 18.58 14.32
C SER A 190 9.99 17.12 14.01
N ASN A 191 9.13 16.43 13.25
CA ASN A 191 9.37 15.06 12.84
C ASN A 191 10.53 14.94 11.84
N GLU A 192 10.62 15.85 10.87
CA GLU A 192 11.73 15.92 9.92
C GLU A 192 13.05 16.21 10.63
N PHE A 193 13.06 17.18 11.55
CA PHE A 193 14.23 17.49 12.38
C PHE A 193 14.70 16.30 13.22
N LYS A 194 13.78 15.57 13.82
CA LYS A 194 14.10 14.35 14.61
C LYS A 194 14.65 13.22 13.72
N ALA A 195 14.08 13.05 12.53
CA ALA A 195 14.50 12.01 11.59
C ALA A 195 15.87 12.32 10.94
N GLN A 196 16.25 13.60 10.79
CA GLN A 196 17.50 14.00 10.18
C GLN A 196 18.68 13.72 11.10
N LYS A 197 19.68 12.97 10.62
CA LYS A 197 20.89 12.60 11.38
C LYS A 197 22.04 13.58 11.22
N GLN A 198 22.09 14.30 10.08
CA GLN A 198 23.18 15.22 9.78
C GLN A 198 22.94 16.59 10.43
N PHE A 199 23.94 17.12 11.16
CA PHE A 199 23.83 18.35 11.93
C PHE A 199 23.47 19.57 11.05
N PHE A 200 24.21 19.80 9.95
CA PHE A 200 23.94 20.94 9.07
C PHE A 200 22.57 20.87 8.39
N ALA A 201 22.14 19.67 7.98
CA ALA A 201 20.81 19.49 7.42
C ALA A 201 19.67 19.73 8.44
N ARG A 202 19.92 19.54 9.74
CA ARG A 202 18.99 19.98 10.80
C ARG A 202 18.88 21.50 10.89
N ILE A 203 20.03 22.20 10.74
CA ILE A 203 20.05 23.67 10.70
C ILE A 203 19.25 24.16 9.50
N ASP A 204 19.43 23.58 8.32
CA ASP A 204 18.70 23.97 7.11
C ASP A 204 17.17 23.83 7.27
N ILE A 205 16.71 22.78 7.98
CA ILE A 205 15.29 22.60 8.30
C ILE A 205 14.78 23.76 9.16
N VAL A 206 15.50 24.15 10.21
CA VAL A 206 15.10 25.24 11.09
C VAL A 206 15.14 26.59 10.37
N MET A 207 16.15 26.82 9.53
CA MET A 207 16.26 28.06 8.75
C MET A 207 15.12 28.24 7.74
N LYS A 208 14.70 27.18 7.08
CA LYS A 208 13.52 27.20 6.19
C LYS A 208 12.26 27.59 6.95
N PHE A 209 12.04 27.03 8.13
CA PHE A 209 10.90 27.37 8.95
C PHE A 209 10.88 28.84 9.37
N ALA A 210 12.03 29.36 9.83
CA ALA A 210 12.14 30.76 10.22
C ALA A 210 11.88 31.73 9.06
N GLN A 211 12.23 31.34 7.82
CA GLN A 211 11.96 32.16 6.63
C GLN A 211 10.47 32.11 6.21
N ASP A 212 9.80 30.96 6.39
CA ASP A 212 8.37 30.82 6.07
C ASP A 212 7.48 31.60 7.07
N ASP A 213 7.88 31.70 8.35
CA ASP A 213 7.17 32.48 9.39
C ASP A 213 7.31 34.02 9.21
N GLU A 214 8.34 34.50 8.52
CA GLU A 214 8.48 35.94 8.25
C GLU A 214 7.64 36.41 7.04
N THR A 215 7.00 35.48 6.31
CA THR A 215 6.23 35.79 5.09
C THR A 215 4.71 35.70 5.28
N ASP A 216 4.20 35.27 6.43
CA ASP A 216 2.79 35.29 6.86
C ASP A 216 2.52 36.46 7.84
#